data_d4b777259567ee6a4ddb8379e7dd41bd
#
_entry.id   d4b777259567ee6a4ddb8379e7dd41bd
#
_cell.length_a   1.000
_cell.length_b   1.000
_cell.length_c   1.000
_cell.angle_alpha   90.00
_cell.angle_beta   90.00
_cell.angle_gamma   90.00
#
_symmetry.space_group_name_H-M   'P 1'
#
loop_
_entity.id
_entity.type
_entity.pdbx_description
1 polymer ?
#
loop_
_entity_poly.entity_id
_entity_poly.type
_entity_poly.pdbx_seq_one_letter_code
_entity_poly.pdbx_strand_id
1 'polypeptide(L)'
;IYSDETVGCADDAVDILKKELSTYDREVFGIINLDTKGKVLNFNIVSVGTLNSSAAHPRETFKTAILSNSASFIAIHNHPSGFPNPSPEDLLTTQRLYEAGELIGIEMLDHIIVAENKIFSFAENNLLGKTFKEAKLMLGMNDNTIDYRKNNFRNNGTTYTVIARNNN
;
A
#
# COMPACT_ATOMS: atom_id res chain seq x y z
N ILE A 1 -12.64 2.86 -14.17
CA ILE A 1 -13.80 3.61 -13.63
C ILE A 1 -13.40 5.08 -13.62
N TYR A 2 -14.10 5.90 -14.40
CA TYR A 2 -13.95 7.35 -14.35
C TYR A 2 -15.06 7.90 -13.45
N SER A 3 -14.70 8.61 -12.39
CA SER A 3 -15.68 9.28 -11.55
C SER A 3 -15.43 10.79 -11.56
N ASP A 4 -16.50 11.57 -11.41
CA ASP A 4 -16.40 13.01 -11.23
C ASP A 4 -16.23 13.40 -9.76
N GLU A 5 -16.07 12.41 -8.87
CA GLU A 5 -15.96 12.59 -7.45
C GLU A 5 -14.53 12.99 -7.06
N THR A 6 -14.41 13.90 -6.11
CA THR A 6 -13.13 14.29 -5.51
C THR A 6 -12.92 13.48 -4.23
N VAL A 7 -11.76 12.82 -4.10
CA VAL A 7 -11.39 12.09 -2.89
C VAL A 7 -10.80 13.08 -1.90
N GLY A 8 -11.45 13.22 -0.75
CA GLY A 8 -11.01 14.13 0.32
C GLY A 8 -10.48 13.42 1.57
N CYS A 9 -10.89 12.15 1.79
CA CYS A 9 -10.46 11.35 2.94
C CYS A 9 -10.51 9.84 2.61
N ALA A 10 -10.11 9.02 3.58
CA ALA A 10 -10.11 7.56 3.44
C ALA A 10 -11.50 6.99 3.13
N ASP A 11 -12.53 7.54 3.75
CA ASP A 11 -13.91 7.07 3.56
C ASP A 11 -14.40 7.31 2.13
N ASP A 12 -14.09 8.45 1.53
CA ASP A 12 -14.45 8.75 0.13
C ASP A 12 -13.82 7.73 -0.82
N ALA A 13 -12.55 7.38 -0.58
CA ALA A 13 -11.85 6.37 -1.39
C ALA A 13 -12.50 4.98 -1.25
N VAL A 14 -12.88 4.61 -0.04
CA VAL A 14 -13.56 3.34 0.24
C VAL A 14 -14.93 3.28 -0.42
N ASP A 15 -15.71 4.34 -0.34
CA ASP A 15 -17.06 4.38 -0.90
C ASP A 15 -17.03 4.23 -2.43
N ILE A 16 -16.03 4.80 -3.11
CA ILE A 16 -15.83 4.64 -4.55
C ILE A 16 -15.56 3.17 -4.90
N LEU A 17 -14.78 2.45 -4.10
CA LEU A 17 -14.31 1.11 -4.42
C LEU A 17 -15.01 -0.03 -3.67
N LYS A 18 -15.82 0.29 -2.68
CA LYS A 18 -16.46 -0.70 -1.81
C LYS A 18 -17.15 -1.82 -2.61
N LYS A 19 -17.85 -1.45 -3.66
CA LYS A 19 -18.55 -2.40 -4.52
C LYS A 19 -17.59 -3.30 -5.29
N GLU A 20 -16.49 -2.73 -5.79
CA GLU A 20 -15.48 -3.48 -6.55
C GLU A 20 -14.74 -4.46 -5.63
N LEU A 21 -14.21 -3.96 -4.51
CA LEU A 21 -13.42 -4.75 -3.56
C LEU A 21 -14.23 -5.87 -2.89
N SER A 22 -15.54 -5.68 -2.69
CA SER A 22 -16.42 -6.70 -2.09
C SER A 22 -16.62 -7.94 -2.96
N THR A 23 -16.30 -7.88 -4.25
CA THR A 23 -16.44 -9.01 -5.17
C THR A 23 -15.29 -10.03 -5.09
N TYR A 24 -14.19 -9.67 -4.43
CA TYR A 24 -12.99 -10.51 -4.38
C TYR A 24 -12.95 -11.39 -3.13
N ASP A 25 -12.74 -12.69 -3.35
CA ASP A 25 -12.58 -13.73 -2.30
C ASP A 25 -11.12 -13.86 -1.80
N ARG A 26 -10.23 -13.07 -2.34
CA ARG A 26 -8.79 -13.03 -2.04
C ARG A 26 -8.31 -11.61 -1.89
N GLU A 27 -7.09 -11.44 -1.36
CA GLU A 27 -6.49 -10.11 -1.24
C GLU A 27 -6.27 -9.50 -2.62
N VAL A 28 -6.70 -8.27 -2.78
CA VAL A 28 -6.52 -7.45 -3.97
C VAL A 28 -5.85 -6.16 -3.53
N PHE A 29 -4.73 -5.83 -4.16
CA PHE A 29 -4.04 -4.57 -3.98
C PHE A 29 -4.21 -3.71 -5.22
N GLY A 30 -4.65 -2.49 -5.03
CA GLY A 30 -4.84 -1.51 -6.09
C GLY A 30 -4.46 -0.11 -5.68
N ILE A 31 -4.50 0.81 -6.64
CA ILE A 31 -4.29 2.23 -6.43
C ILE A 31 -5.38 3.06 -7.06
N ILE A 32 -5.79 4.11 -6.38
CA ILE A 32 -6.62 5.18 -6.89
C ILE A 32 -5.69 6.30 -7.33
N ASN A 33 -5.68 6.59 -8.61
CA ASN A 33 -4.89 7.67 -9.19
C ASN A 33 -5.65 8.98 -9.15
N LEU A 34 -4.99 10.05 -8.71
CA LEU A 34 -5.58 11.37 -8.49
C LEU A 34 -4.84 12.44 -9.28
N ASP A 35 -5.57 13.44 -9.74
CA ASP A 35 -5.01 14.65 -10.32
C ASP A 35 -4.52 15.64 -9.24
N THR A 36 -4.01 16.80 -9.66
CA THR A 36 -3.51 17.85 -8.75
C THR A 36 -4.60 18.49 -7.87
N LYS A 37 -5.88 18.24 -8.17
CA LYS A 37 -7.03 18.74 -7.40
C LYS A 37 -7.64 17.66 -6.50
N GLY A 38 -7.04 16.46 -6.47
CA GLY A 38 -7.55 15.31 -5.72
C GLY A 38 -8.73 14.61 -6.40
N LYS A 39 -9.01 14.92 -7.68
CA LYS A 39 -10.05 14.23 -8.44
C LYS A 39 -9.57 12.86 -8.88
N VAL A 40 -10.44 11.86 -8.77
CA VAL A 40 -10.13 10.49 -9.20
C VAL A 40 -9.98 10.44 -10.73
N LEU A 41 -8.81 10.00 -11.18
CA LEU A 41 -8.53 9.72 -12.58
C LEU A 41 -8.99 8.33 -12.98
N ASN A 42 -8.57 7.34 -12.19
CA ASN A 42 -8.94 5.93 -12.38
C ASN A 42 -8.54 5.11 -11.15
N PHE A 43 -8.99 3.85 -11.14
CA PHE A 43 -8.54 2.81 -10.23
C PHE A 43 -7.86 1.70 -11.01
N ASN A 44 -6.72 1.23 -10.54
CA ASN A 44 -5.98 0.13 -11.13
C ASN A 44 -5.69 -0.95 -10.11
N ILE A 45 -6.04 -2.19 -10.43
CA ILE A 45 -5.59 -3.36 -9.67
C ILE A 45 -4.13 -3.62 -10.03
N VAL A 46 -3.27 -3.66 -9.01
CA VAL A 46 -1.83 -3.90 -9.15
C VAL A 46 -1.52 -5.38 -8.94
N SER A 47 -2.17 -6.02 -7.96
CA SER A 47 -1.98 -7.45 -7.70
C SER A 47 -3.24 -8.11 -7.14
N VAL A 48 -3.35 -9.42 -7.37
CA VAL A 48 -4.40 -10.29 -6.85
C VAL A 48 -3.75 -11.51 -6.19
N GLY A 49 -4.13 -11.83 -4.96
CA GLY A 49 -3.56 -12.91 -4.16
C GLY A 49 -2.96 -12.37 -2.87
N THR A 50 -2.20 -13.19 -2.15
CA THR A 50 -1.56 -12.78 -0.90
C THR A 50 -0.62 -11.61 -1.14
N LEU A 51 -0.77 -10.54 -0.36
CA LEU A 51 0.12 -9.40 -0.41
C LEU A 51 1.50 -9.83 0.10
N ASN A 52 2.44 -9.97 -0.81
CA ASN A 52 3.84 -10.17 -0.50
C ASN A 52 4.68 -9.05 -1.13
N SER A 53 5.94 -8.96 -0.76
CA SER A 53 6.84 -7.89 -1.22
C SER A 53 7.01 -7.82 -2.76
N SER A 54 6.62 -8.86 -3.49
CA SER A 54 6.62 -8.90 -4.94
C SER A 54 5.28 -8.48 -5.55
N ALA A 55 4.17 -8.63 -4.82
CA ALA A 55 2.83 -8.37 -5.33
C ALA A 55 2.52 -6.87 -5.47
N ALA A 56 2.95 -6.06 -4.51
CA ALA A 56 2.81 -4.60 -4.54
C ALA A 56 4.17 -3.91 -4.78
N HIS A 57 4.94 -4.40 -5.76
CA HIS A 57 6.24 -3.83 -6.07
C HIS A 57 6.08 -2.39 -6.59
N PRO A 58 6.90 -1.42 -6.14
CA PRO A 58 6.81 -0.03 -6.61
C PRO A 58 6.79 0.10 -8.13
N ARG A 59 7.58 -0.70 -8.85
CA ARG A 59 7.61 -0.70 -10.31
C ARG A 59 6.22 -0.91 -10.93
N GLU A 60 5.43 -1.87 -10.42
CA GLU A 60 4.11 -2.16 -10.96
C GLU A 60 3.08 -1.10 -10.52
N THR A 61 3.18 -0.62 -9.29
CA THR A 61 2.34 0.45 -8.76
C THR A 61 2.55 1.75 -9.53
N PHE A 62 3.79 2.23 -9.65
CA PHE A 62 4.10 3.50 -10.30
C PHE A 62 3.98 3.46 -11.82
N LYS A 63 4.07 2.29 -12.45
CA LYS A 63 3.77 2.14 -13.87
C LYS A 63 2.36 2.66 -14.19
N THR A 64 1.36 2.24 -13.43
CA THR A 64 -0.02 2.68 -13.65
C THR A 64 -0.22 4.15 -13.30
N ALA A 65 0.40 4.63 -12.21
CA ALA A 65 0.33 6.03 -11.80
C ALA A 65 0.94 6.97 -12.86
N ILE A 66 2.10 6.62 -13.41
CA ILE A 66 2.76 7.39 -14.45
C ILE A 66 1.92 7.40 -15.73
N LEU A 67 1.44 6.24 -16.19
CA LEU A 67 0.59 6.14 -17.39
C LEU A 67 -0.75 6.88 -17.24
N SER A 68 -1.25 7.01 -16.01
CA SER A 68 -2.47 7.76 -15.69
C SER A 68 -2.21 9.27 -15.55
N ASN A 69 -0.96 9.71 -15.64
CA ASN A 69 -0.58 11.10 -15.41
C ASN A 69 -1.02 11.62 -14.04
N SER A 70 -0.87 10.76 -13.01
CA SER A 70 -1.27 11.08 -11.63
C SER A 70 -0.34 12.08 -10.98
N ALA A 71 -0.91 13.00 -10.19
CA ALA A 71 -0.16 13.87 -9.28
C ALA A 71 0.06 13.19 -7.92
N SER A 72 -0.89 12.35 -7.50
CA SER A 72 -0.87 11.60 -6.26
C SER A 72 -1.68 10.30 -6.38
N PHE A 73 -1.58 9.43 -5.38
CA PHE A 73 -2.36 8.20 -5.34
C PHE A 73 -2.72 7.79 -3.92
N ILE A 74 -3.76 6.96 -3.81
CA ILE A 74 -4.12 6.23 -2.60
C ILE A 74 -3.96 4.74 -2.89
N ALA A 75 -3.17 4.05 -2.06
CA ALA A 75 -3.12 2.59 -2.08
C ALA A 75 -4.31 2.03 -1.31
N ILE A 76 -4.87 0.94 -1.80
CA ILE A 76 -6.01 0.29 -1.15
C ILE A 76 -5.93 -1.22 -1.35
N HIS A 77 -6.22 -1.99 -0.30
CA HIS A 77 -6.40 -3.43 -0.41
C HIS A 77 -7.45 -3.94 0.56
N ASN A 78 -7.99 -5.13 0.26
CA ASN A 78 -8.97 -5.78 1.12
C ASN A 78 -8.30 -6.89 1.94
N HIS A 79 -8.82 -7.09 3.16
CA HIS A 79 -8.53 -8.26 4.00
C HIS A 79 -9.77 -9.17 4.06
N PRO A 80 -9.81 -10.29 3.31
CA PRO A 80 -10.92 -11.24 3.34
C PRO A 80 -11.16 -11.86 4.71
N SER A 81 -10.18 -11.79 5.61
CA SER A 81 -10.30 -12.27 7.01
C SER A 81 -11.30 -11.47 7.86
N GLY A 82 -11.75 -10.30 7.40
CA GLY A 82 -12.64 -9.41 8.17
C GLY A 82 -11.94 -8.53 9.22
N PHE A 83 -10.59 -8.58 9.31
CA PHE A 83 -9.81 -7.77 10.24
C PHE A 83 -8.98 -6.72 9.48
N PRO A 84 -9.19 -5.41 9.72
CA PRO A 84 -8.50 -4.34 9.00
C PRO A 84 -7.11 -4.03 9.56
N ASN A 85 -6.66 -4.71 10.61
CA ASN A 85 -5.36 -4.45 11.22
C ASN A 85 -4.23 -4.71 10.23
N PRO A 86 -3.28 -3.77 10.06
CA PRO A 86 -2.17 -3.95 9.16
C PRO A 86 -1.28 -5.12 9.57
N SER A 87 -0.86 -5.89 8.59
CA SER A 87 0.19 -6.90 8.75
C SER A 87 1.57 -6.25 8.68
N PRO A 88 2.64 -6.95 9.12
CA PRO A 88 4.00 -6.47 8.92
C PRO A 88 4.35 -6.24 7.44
N GLU A 89 3.80 -7.03 6.54
CA GLU A 89 3.95 -6.88 5.09
C GLU A 89 3.30 -5.59 4.58
N ASP A 90 2.14 -5.20 5.14
CA ASP A 90 1.47 -3.94 4.83
C ASP A 90 2.32 -2.75 5.24
N LEU A 91 2.94 -2.81 6.42
CA LEU A 91 3.83 -1.74 6.90
C LEU A 91 5.03 -1.55 5.97
N LEU A 92 5.66 -2.66 5.53
CA LEU A 92 6.79 -2.62 4.60
C LEU A 92 6.38 -2.09 3.23
N THR A 93 5.26 -2.54 2.72
CA THR A 93 4.72 -2.09 1.45
C THR A 93 4.43 -0.60 1.50
N THR A 94 3.79 -0.14 2.57
CA THR A 94 3.50 1.29 2.78
C THR A 94 4.76 2.13 2.78
N GLN A 95 5.77 1.74 3.57
CA GLN A 95 7.05 2.45 3.62
C GLN A 95 7.70 2.55 2.24
N ARG A 96 7.81 1.43 1.52
CA ARG A 96 8.43 1.38 0.18
C ARG A 96 7.70 2.25 -0.84
N LEU A 97 6.38 2.20 -0.84
CA LEU A 97 5.58 3.00 -1.78
C LEU A 97 5.64 4.48 -1.44
N TYR A 98 5.62 4.83 -0.17
CA TYR A 98 5.78 6.21 0.29
C TYR A 98 7.14 6.79 -0.15
N GLU A 99 8.24 6.10 0.17
CA GLU A 99 9.59 6.52 -0.21
C GLU A 99 9.78 6.61 -1.73
N ALA A 100 9.23 5.65 -2.49
CA ALA A 100 9.28 5.69 -3.94
C ALA A 100 8.44 6.84 -4.52
N GLY A 101 7.29 7.14 -3.93
CA GLY A 101 6.44 8.27 -4.30
C GLY A 101 7.14 9.61 -4.13
N GLU A 102 7.81 9.81 -3.00
CA GLU A 102 8.63 10.99 -2.74
C GLU A 102 9.74 11.16 -3.80
N LEU A 103 10.41 10.06 -4.16
CA LEU A 103 11.48 10.09 -5.14
C LEU A 103 10.98 10.39 -6.57
N ILE A 104 9.83 9.82 -6.95
CA ILE A 104 9.25 9.96 -8.30
C ILE A 104 8.46 11.26 -8.43
N GLY A 105 8.01 11.85 -7.33
CA GLY A 105 7.17 13.06 -7.32
C GLY A 105 5.69 12.75 -7.56
N ILE A 106 5.24 11.54 -7.22
CA ILE A 106 3.82 11.13 -7.19
C ILE A 106 3.50 10.74 -5.76
N GLU A 107 2.90 11.65 -5.01
CA GLU A 107 2.71 11.53 -3.57
C GLU A 107 1.71 10.42 -3.20
N MET A 108 2.07 9.61 -2.21
CA MET A 108 1.15 8.67 -1.58
C MET A 108 0.34 9.39 -0.50
N LEU A 109 -0.95 9.61 -0.73
CA LEU A 109 -1.81 10.32 0.23
C LEU A 109 -2.31 9.44 1.35
N ASP A 110 -2.56 8.16 1.08
CA ASP A 110 -2.96 7.19 2.09
C ASP A 110 -2.69 5.75 1.64
N HIS A 111 -2.73 4.84 2.58
CA HIS A 111 -2.90 3.41 2.37
C HIS A 111 -4.08 2.94 3.22
N ILE A 112 -5.08 2.36 2.56
CA ILE A 112 -6.33 1.97 3.19
C ILE A 112 -6.49 0.46 3.13
N ILE A 113 -6.76 -0.15 4.28
CA ILE A 113 -7.15 -1.55 4.38
C ILE A 113 -8.66 -1.63 4.59
N VAL A 114 -9.34 -2.40 3.74
CA VAL A 114 -10.77 -2.64 3.82
C VAL A 114 -11.02 -4.06 4.32
N ALA A 115 -11.85 -4.21 5.35
CA ALA A 115 -12.25 -5.52 5.87
C ALA A 115 -13.72 -5.49 6.25
N GLU A 116 -14.56 -6.12 5.45
CA GLU A 116 -16.03 -6.08 5.59
C GLU A 116 -16.56 -4.63 5.64
N ASN A 117 -17.04 -4.21 6.82
CA ASN A 117 -17.54 -2.85 7.06
C ASN A 117 -16.56 -1.96 7.83
N LYS A 118 -15.31 -2.39 7.98
CA LYS A 118 -14.27 -1.67 8.72
C LYS A 118 -13.18 -1.23 7.78
N ILE A 119 -12.54 -0.12 8.10
CA ILE A 119 -11.37 0.38 7.39
C ILE A 119 -10.24 0.67 8.37
N PHE A 120 -9.02 0.65 7.86
CA PHE A 120 -7.84 1.16 8.53
C PHE A 120 -7.11 2.10 7.56
N SER A 121 -6.93 3.35 7.94
CA SER A 121 -6.17 4.34 7.19
C SER A 121 -4.80 4.56 7.84
N PHE A 122 -3.74 4.45 7.05
CA PHE A 122 -2.39 4.75 7.52
C PHE A 122 -2.18 6.24 7.78
N ALA A 123 -2.78 7.11 6.97
CA ALA A 123 -2.71 8.56 7.15
C ALA A 123 -3.40 9.00 8.46
N GLU A 124 -4.63 8.54 8.72
CA GLU A 124 -5.37 8.86 9.94
C GLU A 124 -4.70 8.35 11.22
N ASN A 125 -3.95 7.24 11.11
CA ASN A 125 -3.17 6.69 12.21
C ASN A 125 -1.73 7.24 12.28
N ASN A 126 -1.38 8.25 11.49
CA ASN A 126 -0.06 8.89 11.44
C ASN A 126 1.09 7.91 11.10
N LEU A 127 0.83 6.91 10.28
CA LEU A 127 1.80 5.87 9.91
C LEU A 127 2.48 6.14 8.57
N LEU A 128 1.98 7.07 7.75
CA LEU A 128 2.65 7.48 6.51
C LEU A 128 3.99 8.15 6.80
N GLY A 129 5.01 7.82 6.02
CA GLY A 129 6.36 8.34 6.19
C GLY A 129 7.11 7.79 7.40
N LYS A 130 6.52 6.84 8.14
CA LYS A 130 7.19 6.13 9.23
C LYS A 130 8.00 4.97 8.69
N THR A 131 9.16 4.76 9.30
CA THR A 131 9.92 3.51 9.08
C THR A 131 9.12 2.34 9.61
N PHE A 132 9.41 1.16 9.09
CA PHE A 132 8.80 -0.08 9.58
C PHE A 132 8.94 -0.26 11.10
N LYS A 133 10.11 0.06 11.65
CA LYS A 133 10.37 -0.06 13.09
C LYS A 133 9.49 0.90 13.90
N GLU A 134 9.36 2.15 13.47
CA GLU A 134 8.49 3.14 14.11
C GLU A 134 7.02 2.72 14.03
N ALA A 135 6.56 2.29 12.86
CA ALA A 135 5.18 1.85 12.67
C ALA A 135 4.84 0.63 13.53
N LYS A 136 5.72 -0.37 13.60
CA LYS A 136 5.57 -1.52 14.51
C LYS A 136 5.44 -1.09 15.97
N LEU A 137 6.30 -0.18 16.41
CA LEU A 137 6.27 0.33 17.78
C LEU A 137 4.96 1.06 18.08
N MET A 138 4.50 1.91 17.17
CA MET A 138 3.23 2.65 17.31
C MET A 138 2.02 1.74 17.40
N LEU A 139 2.04 0.60 16.68
CA LEU A 139 0.97 -0.41 16.70
C LEU A 139 1.12 -1.46 17.81
N GLY A 140 2.14 -1.37 18.65
CA GLY A 140 2.38 -2.34 19.72
C GLY A 140 2.73 -3.74 19.24
N MET A 141 3.27 -3.88 18.03
CA MET A 141 3.68 -5.16 17.46
C MET A 141 5.02 -5.62 18.05
N ASN A 142 5.10 -6.86 18.53
CA ASN A 142 6.33 -7.43 19.09
C ASN A 142 7.37 -7.72 18.00
N ASP A 143 8.66 -7.56 18.34
CA ASP A 143 9.80 -7.76 17.43
C ASP A 143 9.98 -9.21 16.93
N ASN A 144 9.30 -10.18 17.53
CA ASN A 144 9.47 -11.60 17.24
C ASN A 144 8.78 -12.09 15.95
N THR A 145 8.13 -11.21 15.18
CA THR A 145 7.25 -11.64 14.08
C THR A 145 7.87 -11.65 12.70
N ILE A 146 9.02 -11.01 12.45
CA ILE A 146 9.72 -11.11 11.14
C ILE A 146 11.24 -11.01 11.32
N ASP A 147 11.95 -12.06 10.91
CA ASP A 147 13.39 -12.03 10.69
C ASP A 147 13.68 -11.51 9.26
N TYR A 148 14.02 -10.23 9.15
CA TYR A 148 14.38 -9.57 7.87
C TYR A 148 15.53 -10.21 7.12
N ARG A 149 16.33 -11.03 7.81
CA ARG A 149 17.49 -11.70 7.22
C ARG A 149 17.08 -12.82 6.27
N LYS A 150 15.80 -13.23 6.26
CA LYS A 150 15.28 -14.32 5.42
C LYS A 150 14.49 -13.91 4.21
N ASN A 151 14.26 -12.62 3.97
CA ASN A 151 13.66 -12.17 2.71
C ASN A 151 14.71 -12.23 1.60
N ASN A 152 14.95 -13.44 1.10
CA ASN A 152 15.74 -13.69 -0.09
C ASN A 152 14.97 -13.15 -1.30
N PHE A 153 15.43 -12.05 -1.85
CA PHE A 153 14.97 -11.60 -3.16
C PHE A 153 15.48 -12.61 -4.21
N ARG A 154 14.60 -13.46 -4.70
CA ARG A 154 14.90 -14.29 -5.87
C ARG A 154 14.44 -13.53 -7.11
N ASN A 155 15.39 -12.94 -7.83
CA ASN A 155 15.20 -12.57 -9.22
C ASN A 155 16.05 -13.54 -10.06
N ASN A 156 15.40 -14.31 -10.93
CA ASN A 156 16.05 -15.18 -11.93
C ASN A 156 17.13 -16.14 -11.39
N GLY A 157 16.89 -16.77 -10.25
CA GLY A 157 17.79 -17.77 -9.69
C GLY A 157 19.02 -17.22 -8.95
N THR A 158 19.21 -15.92 -8.88
CA THR A 158 20.31 -15.30 -8.14
C THR A 158 19.80 -14.85 -6.77
N THR A 159 20.45 -15.34 -5.72
CA THR A 159 20.14 -14.94 -4.33
C THR A 159 21.03 -13.76 -3.96
N TYR A 160 20.44 -12.61 -3.69
CA TYR A 160 21.13 -11.45 -3.12
C TYR A 160 20.91 -11.44 -1.60
N THR A 161 21.99 -11.50 -0.84
CA THR A 161 21.93 -11.29 0.60
C THR A 161 22.22 -9.82 0.87
N VAL A 162 21.21 -9.08 1.31
CA VAL A 162 21.43 -7.71 1.80
C VAL A 162 21.94 -7.80 3.22
N ILE A 163 23.23 -7.56 3.39
CA ILE A 163 23.85 -7.41 4.71
C ILE A 163 23.58 -5.98 5.17
N ALA A 164 22.66 -5.80 6.11
CA ALA A 164 22.53 -4.53 6.80
C ALA A 164 23.83 -4.26 7.59
N ARG A 165 24.59 -3.25 7.19
CA ARG A 165 25.70 -2.75 8.01
C ARG A 165 25.10 -2.03 9.20
N ASN A 166 25.30 -2.60 10.38
CA ASN A 166 25.12 -1.86 11.62
C ASN A 166 26.20 -0.79 11.66
N ASN A 167 25.85 0.47 11.47
CA ASN A 167 26.67 1.58 11.90
C ASN A 167 26.40 1.77 13.40
N ASN A 168 27.38 1.40 14.20
CA ASN A 168 27.47 1.86 15.59
C ASN A 168 27.72 3.38 15.63
#